data_a0bf7c65208829756312f21df9c95116
#
_entry.id   a0bf7c65208829756312f21df9c95116
#
_cell.length_a   1.000
_cell.length_b   1.000
_cell.length_c   1.000
_cell.angle_alpha   90.00
_cell.angle_beta   90.00
_cell.angle_gamma   90.00
#
_symmetry.space_group_name_H-M   'P 1'
#
loop_
_entity.id
_entity.type
_entity.pdbx_description
1 polymer ?
#
loop_
_entity_poly.entity_id
_entity_poly.type
_entity_poly.pdbx_seq_one_letter_code
_entity_poly.pdbx_strand_id
1 'polypeptide(L)'
;PLDSWRNIVRTQEAAIGNLIADAMKDAVKADIAITNGGGIRADKEYAAGSDITRRDILSELPFGNVTVMTEVSGKQIWEALENGFSKYEDGAGRFPQVSGLKVVADVKQPAGSRIVSVMVGAEPLDLAATYKLATNDYMLDGGDGYTALKGGKVTVDQRGGKLIANDVMVLLKKLGTVD
;
A
#
# COMPACT_ATOMS: atom_id res chain seq x y z
N PRO A 1 -10.06 -11.79 12.68
CA PRO A 1 -10.68 -10.46 12.49
C PRO A 1 -9.82 -9.56 11.63
N LEU A 2 -10.45 -8.65 10.88
CA LEU A 2 -9.77 -7.56 10.21
C LEU A 2 -9.93 -6.30 11.06
N ASP A 3 -8.86 -5.56 11.25
CA ASP A 3 -8.96 -4.28 11.93
C ASP A 3 -8.28 -3.16 11.14
N SER A 4 -8.82 -1.96 11.26
CA SER A 4 -8.33 -0.75 10.61
C SER A 4 -7.96 0.34 11.63
N TRP A 5 -7.72 -0.05 12.87
CA TRP A 5 -7.35 0.90 13.92
C TRP A 5 -6.18 1.77 13.46
N ARG A 6 -6.33 3.07 13.63
CA ARG A 6 -5.36 4.07 13.15
C ARG A 6 -3.93 3.79 13.61
N ASN A 7 -3.75 3.36 14.86
CA ASN A 7 -2.45 3.01 15.40
C ASN A 7 -1.87 1.74 14.77
N ILE A 8 -2.71 0.80 14.31
CA ILE A 8 -2.28 -0.44 13.65
C ILE A 8 -1.83 -0.14 12.22
N VAL A 9 -2.72 0.40 11.39
CA VAL A 9 -2.42 0.62 9.96
C VAL A 9 -1.30 1.62 9.70
N ARG A 10 -0.86 2.36 10.71
CA ARG A 10 0.22 3.36 10.61
C ARG A 10 1.52 2.99 11.30
N THR A 11 1.60 1.80 11.90
CA THR A 11 2.82 1.38 12.62
C THR A 11 3.19 -0.08 12.39
N GLN A 12 2.32 -0.87 11.81
CA GLN A 12 2.58 -2.29 11.54
C GLN A 12 1.78 -2.81 10.36
N GLU A 13 2.15 -3.98 9.88
CA GLU A 13 1.37 -4.71 8.89
C GLU A 13 -0.04 -4.97 9.43
N ALA A 14 -1.04 -4.70 8.59
CA ALA A 14 -2.45 -4.92 8.91
C ALA A 14 -3.13 -5.76 7.83
N ALA A 15 -3.94 -6.74 8.22
CA ALA A 15 -4.65 -7.60 7.26
C ALA A 15 -5.54 -6.79 6.29
N ILE A 16 -6.19 -5.72 6.78
CA ILE A 16 -6.95 -4.80 5.92
C ILE A 16 -6.04 -4.05 4.93
N GLY A 17 -4.82 -3.69 5.37
CA GLY A 17 -3.82 -3.07 4.52
C GLY A 17 -3.33 -4.00 3.42
N ASN A 18 -3.07 -5.26 3.76
CA ASN A 18 -2.71 -6.31 2.81
C ASN A 18 -3.82 -6.53 1.79
N LEU A 19 -5.07 -6.65 2.23
CA LEU A 19 -6.23 -6.80 1.35
C LEU A 19 -6.35 -5.66 0.32
N ILE A 20 -6.18 -4.41 0.78
CA ILE A 20 -6.23 -3.23 -0.10
C ILE A 20 -5.06 -3.25 -1.10
N ALA A 21 -3.83 -3.50 -0.63
CA ALA A 21 -2.65 -3.56 -1.49
C ALA A 21 -2.74 -4.71 -2.51
N ASP A 22 -3.25 -5.88 -2.11
CA ASP A 22 -3.49 -7.02 -3.00
C ASP A 22 -4.52 -6.68 -4.08
N ALA A 23 -5.61 -6.00 -3.71
CA ALA A 23 -6.63 -5.56 -4.65
C ALA A 23 -6.07 -4.58 -5.70
N MET A 24 -5.27 -3.61 -5.25
CA MET A 24 -4.60 -2.65 -6.14
C MET A 24 -3.65 -3.37 -7.09
N LYS A 25 -2.81 -4.27 -6.58
CA LYS A 25 -1.87 -5.05 -7.39
C LYS A 25 -2.59 -5.91 -8.44
N ASP A 26 -3.65 -6.63 -8.04
CA ASP A 26 -4.42 -7.48 -8.97
C ASP A 26 -5.15 -6.68 -10.04
N ALA A 27 -5.71 -5.52 -9.69
CA ALA A 27 -6.48 -4.67 -10.59
C ALA A 27 -5.67 -4.18 -11.80
N VAL A 28 -4.40 -3.84 -11.62
CA VAL A 28 -3.52 -3.31 -12.68
C VAL A 28 -2.44 -4.30 -13.13
N LYS A 29 -2.45 -5.53 -12.59
CA LYS A 29 -1.45 -6.58 -12.91
C LYS A 29 -0.01 -6.11 -12.66
N ALA A 30 0.19 -5.46 -11.52
CA ALA A 30 1.51 -5.02 -11.07
C ALA A 30 2.28 -6.18 -10.40
N ASP A 31 3.62 -6.01 -10.30
CA ASP A 31 4.48 -6.96 -9.59
C ASP A 31 4.31 -6.79 -8.07
N ILE A 32 4.18 -5.54 -7.64
CA ILE A 32 4.10 -5.12 -6.23
C ILE A 32 3.08 -4.00 -6.05
N ALA A 33 2.64 -3.77 -4.82
CA ALA A 33 1.85 -2.60 -4.45
C ALA A 33 2.36 -1.97 -3.17
N ILE A 34 2.27 -0.66 -3.09
CA ILE A 34 2.51 0.14 -1.88
C ILE A 34 1.36 1.14 -1.75
N THR A 35 0.68 1.13 -0.62
CA THR A 35 -0.31 2.16 -0.27
C THR A 35 -0.04 2.69 1.13
N ASN A 36 -0.45 3.92 1.41
CA ASN A 36 -0.22 4.55 2.71
C ASN A 36 -1.32 4.21 3.71
N GLY A 37 -0.94 3.83 4.92
CA GLY A 37 -1.88 3.52 6.00
C GLY A 37 -2.81 4.69 6.35
N GLY A 38 -2.38 5.93 6.05
CA GLY A 38 -3.20 7.13 6.20
C GLY A 38 -4.43 7.19 5.29
N GLY A 39 -4.47 6.40 4.23
CA GLY A 39 -5.62 6.25 3.36
C GLY A 39 -6.74 5.39 3.95
N ILE A 40 -6.45 4.59 4.99
CA ILE A 40 -7.38 3.65 5.64
C ILE A 40 -8.01 4.36 6.85
N ARG A 41 -9.35 4.48 6.90
CA ARG A 41 -9.98 5.51 7.74
C ARG A 41 -11.14 5.09 8.62
N ALA A 42 -11.70 3.88 8.53
CA ALA A 42 -12.85 3.51 9.33
C ALA A 42 -12.56 3.39 10.84
N ASP A 43 -11.30 3.10 11.21
CA ASP A 43 -10.82 3.03 12.59
C ASP A 43 -11.67 2.09 13.44
N LYS A 44 -11.86 0.85 12.95
CA LYS A 44 -12.68 -0.16 13.58
C LYS A 44 -12.19 -1.59 13.34
N GLU A 45 -12.79 -2.54 14.04
CA GLU A 45 -12.60 -3.97 13.86
C GLU A 45 -13.81 -4.61 13.17
N TYR A 46 -13.54 -5.56 12.30
CA TYR A 46 -14.50 -6.47 11.69
C TYR A 46 -14.34 -7.83 12.36
N ALA A 47 -15.35 -8.26 13.09
CA ALA A 47 -15.31 -9.54 13.79
C ALA A 47 -15.21 -10.71 12.82
N ALA A 48 -14.56 -11.80 13.24
CA ALA A 48 -14.53 -13.03 12.44
C ALA A 48 -15.94 -13.54 12.15
N GLY A 49 -16.19 -13.92 10.88
CA GLY A 49 -17.50 -14.40 10.44
C GLY A 49 -18.52 -13.29 10.13
N SER A 50 -18.15 -12.01 10.26
CA SER A 50 -19.02 -10.91 9.83
C SER A 50 -18.90 -10.65 8.33
N ASP A 51 -20.00 -10.18 7.72
CA ASP A 51 -19.99 -9.75 6.33
C ASP A 51 -19.35 -8.37 6.21
N ILE A 52 -18.49 -8.20 5.19
CA ILE A 52 -17.95 -6.90 4.81
C ILE A 52 -18.83 -6.33 3.71
N THR A 53 -19.45 -5.21 3.96
CA THR A 53 -20.36 -4.56 3.04
C THR A 53 -19.65 -3.54 2.16
N ARG A 54 -20.28 -3.14 1.04
CA ARG A 54 -19.81 -2.02 0.23
C ARG A 54 -19.65 -0.74 1.06
N ARG A 55 -20.55 -0.50 2.02
CA ARG A 55 -20.48 0.68 2.90
C ARG A 55 -19.23 0.66 3.76
N ASP A 56 -18.86 -0.52 4.25
CA ASP A 56 -17.64 -0.69 5.04
C ASP A 56 -16.41 -0.31 4.23
N ILE A 57 -16.28 -0.82 3.00
CA ILE A 57 -15.15 -0.49 2.13
C ILE A 57 -15.11 1.00 1.80
N LEU A 58 -16.24 1.64 1.55
CA LEU A 58 -16.29 3.10 1.31
C LEU A 58 -15.94 3.90 2.56
N SER A 59 -16.22 3.38 3.77
CA SER A 59 -15.80 3.99 5.02
C SER A 59 -14.29 3.84 5.27
N GLU A 60 -13.69 2.72 4.84
CA GLU A 60 -12.24 2.53 4.90
C GLU A 60 -11.50 3.45 3.91
N LEU A 61 -12.05 3.67 2.74
CA LEU A 61 -11.43 4.38 1.61
C LEU A 61 -12.26 5.59 1.16
N PRO A 62 -12.44 6.61 2.04
CA PRO A 62 -13.40 7.69 1.78
C PRO A 62 -12.91 8.78 0.81
N PHE A 63 -11.61 8.80 0.48
CA PHE A 63 -11.01 9.90 -0.30
C PHE A 63 -11.24 9.82 -1.81
N GLY A 64 -11.78 8.73 -2.32
CA GLY A 64 -11.98 8.57 -3.75
C GLY A 64 -10.68 8.42 -4.57
N ASN A 65 -9.60 8.00 -3.92
CA ASN A 65 -8.34 7.71 -4.62
C ASN A 65 -8.50 6.57 -5.62
N VAL A 66 -7.74 6.65 -6.70
CA VAL A 66 -7.71 5.62 -7.75
C VAL A 66 -6.40 4.83 -7.71
N THR A 67 -6.47 3.57 -8.14
CA THR A 67 -5.29 2.74 -8.36
C THR A 67 -4.60 3.19 -9.63
N VAL A 68 -3.30 3.48 -9.52
CA VAL A 68 -2.42 3.82 -10.64
C VAL A 68 -1.27 2.84 -10.72
N MET A 69 -0.60 2.76 -11.86
CA MET A 69 0.59 1.94 -12.04
C MET A 69 1.72 2.73 -12.65
N THR A 70 2.90 2.58 -12.07
CA THR A 70 4.14 3.19 -12.56
C THR A 70 5.27 2.16 -12.60
N GLU A 71 6.16 2.28 -13.55
CA GLU A 71 7.41 1.50 -13.60
C GLU A 71 8.49 2.29 -12.88
N VAL A 72 9.07 1.68 -11.84
CA VAL A 72 10.10 2.28 -10.99
C VAL A 72 11.27 1.33 -10.79
N SER A 73 12.46 1.87 -10.54
CA SER A 73 13.61 1.06 -10.17
C SER A 73 13.51 0.52 -8.75
N GLY A 74 14.21 -0.57 -8.45
CA GLY A 74 14.32 -1.07 -7.08
C GLY A 74 14.88 -0.02 -6.12
N LYS A 75 15.79 0.84 -6.58
CA LYS A 75 16.29 1.98 -5.81
C LYS A 75 15.16 2.92 -5.40
N GLN A 76 14.26 3.28 -6.32
CA GLN A 76 13.10 4.13 -6.02
C GLN A 76 12.13 3.47 -5.03
N ILE A 77 11.97 2.13 -5.12
CA ILE A 77 11.17 1.36 -4.15
C ILE A 77 11.80 1.44 -2.76
N TRP A 78 13.12 1.26 -2.66
CA TRP A 78 13.85 1.38 -1.39
C TRP A 78 13.69 2.77 -0.78
N GLU A 79 13.88 3.82 -1.57
CA GLU A 79 13.69 5.22 -1.15
C GLU A 79 12.24 5.51 -0.71
N ALA A 80 11.26 4.95 -1.42
CA ALA A 80 9.85 5.07 -1.04
C ALA A 80 9.57 4.40 0.30
N LEU A 81 10.12 3.21 0.55
CA LEU A 81 9.98 2.51 1.82
C LEU A 81 10.67 3.27 2.96
N GLU A 82 11.88 3.80 2.75
CA GLU A 82 12.55 4.65 3.75
C GLU A 82 11.69 5.88 4.10
N ASN A 83 11.07 6.54 3.12
CA ASN A 83 10.11 7.60 3.38
C ASN A 83 8.92 7.09 4.20
N GLY A 84 8.38 5.92 3.87
CA GLY A 84 7.24 5.32 4.57
C GLY A 84 7.51 5.13 6.07
N PHE A 85 8.70 4.69 6.43
CA PHE A 85 9.13 4.50 7.82
C PHE A 85 9.69 5.75 8.49
N SER A 86 9.88 6.86 7.76
CA SER A 86 10.61 8.04 8.25
C SER A 86 9.96 8.77 9.42
N LYS A 87 8.65 8.61 9.63
CA LYS A 87 7.87 9.19 10.73
C LYS A 87 7.08 8.13 11.50
N TYR A 88 7.72 7.00 11.73
CA TYR A 88 7.13 5.88 12.45
C TYR A 88 6.68 6.27 13.85
N GLU A 89 7.51 7.04 14.59
CA GLU A 89 7.25 7.46 15.96
C GLU A 89 6.02 8.36 16.09
N ASP A 90 5.71 9.10 15.02
CA ASP A 90 4.56 10.02 14.97
C ASP A 90 3.24 9.29 14.62
N GLY A 91 3.28 8.00 14.28
CA GLY A 91 2.13 7.28 13.72
C GLY A 91 1.61 7.97 12.45
N ALA A 92 2.54 8.47 11.61
CA ALA A 92 2.18 9.25 10.44
C ALA A 92 1.52 8.40 9.36
N GLY A 93 0.63 9.01 8.59
CA GLY A 93 -0.13 8.34 7.52
C GLY A 93 0.71 7.73 6.41
N ARG A 94 1.97 8.14 6.28
CA ARG A 94 2.91 7.62 5.27
C ARG A 94 3.33 6.17 5.48
N PHE A 95 3.06 5.56 6.64
CA PHE A 95 3.43 4.17 6.90
C PHE A 95 2.89 3.25 5.79
N PRO A 96 3.75 2.39 5.18
CA PRO A 96 3.37 1.63 4.00
C PRO A 96 2.63 0.34 4.39
N GLN A 97 1.55 0.04 3.69
CA GLN A 97 0.94 -1.26 3.57
C GLN A 97 1.28 -1.81 2.19
N VAL A 98 1.71 -3.06 2.09
CA VAL A 98 2.36 -3.56 0.86
C VAL A 98 1.77 -4.88 0.39
N SER A 99 1.96 -5.18 -0.90
CA SER A 99 1.70 -6.49 -1.50
C SER A 99 2.83 -6.88 -2.46
N GLY A 100 3.17 -8.17 -2.48
CA GLY A 100 4.29 -8.68 -3.28
C GLY A 100 5.67 -8.32 -2.74
N LEU A 101 5.74 -7.64 -1.61
CA LEU A 101 6.96 -7.26 -0.90
C LEU A 101 7.00 -7.88 0.49
N LYS A 102 8.20 -8.29 0.91
CA LYS A 102 8.51 -8.54 2.32
C LYS A 102 9.57 -7.56 2.78
N VAL A 103 9.20 -6.69 3.72
CA VAL A 103 10.05 -5.59 4.20
C VAL A 103 10.47 -5.88 5.63
N VAL A 104 11.78 -5.79 5.90
CA VAL A 104 12.32 -5.82 7.26
C VAL A 104 12.89 -4.43 7.54
N ALA A 105 12.44 -3.81 8.62
CA ALA A 105 12.89 -2.49 9.05
C ALA A 105 13.31 -2.49 10.52
N ASP A 106 14.34 -1.73 10.85
CA ASP A 106 14.74 -1.40 12.22
C ASP A 106 14.34 0.05 12.52
N VAL A 107 13.21 0.22 13.19
CA VAL A 107 12.66 1.55 13.51
C VAL A 107 13.48 2.32 14.56
N LYS A 108 14.45 1.67 15.21
CA LYS A 108 15.38 2.33 16.13
C LYS A 108 16.48 3.10 15.40
N GLN A 109 16.69 2.81 14.12
CA GLN A 109 17.65 3.55 13.30
C GLN A 109 17.11 4.92 12.91
N PRO A 110 17.99 5.87 12.60
CA PRO A 110 17.57 7.18 12.09
C PRO A 110 16.71 7.07 10.83
N ALA A 111 15.78 8.01 10.65
CA ALA A 111 15.01 8.11 9.42
C ALA A 111 15.93 8.17 8.19
N GLY A 112 15.62 7.40 7.15
CA GLY A 112 16.44 7.23 5.96
C GLY A 112 17.47 6.09 6.03
N SER A 113 17.51 5.34 7.15
CA SER A 113 18.40 4.19 7.36
C SER A 113 17.69 3.05 8.10
N ARG A 114 16.37 2.95 7.95
CA ARG A 114 15.52 2.00 8.67
C ARG A 114 15.29 0.71 7.94
N ILE A 115 15.36 0.70 6.62
CA ILE A 115 15.14 -0.50 5.83
C ILE A 115 16.37 -1.40 5.91
N VAL A 116 16.17 -2.63 6.38
CA VAL A 116 17.22 -3.64 6.52
C VAL A 116 17.27 -4.54 5.30
N SER A 117 16.12 -5.01 4.84
CA SER A 117 16.00 -5.85 3.65
C SER A 117 14.63 -5.75 3.01
N VAL A 118 14.60 -5.95 1.71
CA VAL A 118 13.37 -6.01 0.92
C VAL A 118 13.45 -7.21 -0.01
N MET A 119 12.40 -8.04 -0.01
CA MET A 119 12.22 -9.13 -0.96
C MET A 119 11.04 -8.83 -1.88
N VAL A 120 11.17 -9.19 -3.14
CA VAL A 120 10.08 -9.20 -4.13
C VAL A 120 9.76 -10.67 -4.42
N GLY A 121 8.63 -11.15 -3.93
CA GLY A 121 8.36 -12.59 -3.92
C GLY A 121 9.44 -13.34 -3.14
N ALA A 122 10.13 -14.29 -3.80
CA ALA A 122 11.20 -15.09 -3.19
C ALA A 122 12.62 -14.51 -3.37
N GLU A 123 12.77 -13.43 -4.16
CA GLU A 123 14.08 -12.88 -4.51
C GLU A 123 14.34 -11.54 -3.80
N PRO A 124 15.60 -11.25 -3.45
CA PRO A 124 15.97 -9.91 -2.98
C PRO A 124 15.64 -8.83 -4.00
N LEU A 125 15.23 -7.66 -3.52
CA LEU A 125 15.01 -6.50 -4.37
C LEU A 125 16.31 -6.13 -5.11
N ASP A 126 16.28 -6.18 -6.44
CA ASP A 126 17.38 -5.67 -7.27
C ASP A 126 17.21 -4.16 -7.46
N LEU A 127 18.13 -3.37 -6.93
CA LEU A 127 18.07 -1.92 -6.98
C LEU A 127 18.13 -1.35 -8.42
N ALA A 128 18.71 -2.09 -9.37
CA ALA A 128 18.84 -1.67 -10.77
C ALA A 128 17.68 -2.17 -11.65
N ALA A 129 16.96 -3.20 -11.22
CA ALA A 129 15.83 -3.72 -11.98
C ALA A 129 14.64 -2.76 -11.97
N THR A 130 13.76 -2.91 -12.96
CA THR A 130 12.51 -2.16 -13.07
C THR A 130 11.35 -3.04 -12.63
N TYR A 131 10.45 -2.48 -11.81
CA TYR A 131 9.27 -3.15 -11.28
C TYR A 131 8.01 -2.36 -11.61
N LYS A 132 6.93 -3.08 -11.91
CA LYS A 132 5.58 -2.49 -12.02
C LYS A 132 5.00 -2.34 -10.63
N LEU A 133 4.83 -1.10 -10.20
CA LEU A 133 4.31 -0.73 -8.89
C LEU A 133 2.88 -0.21 -9.01
N ALA A 134 1.93 -0.85 -8.32
CA ALA A 134 0.62 -0.29 -8.05
C ALA A 134 0.68 0.62 -6.82
N THR A 135 0.12 1.80 -6.93
CA THR A 135 -0.02 2.76 -5.82
C THR A 135 -1.28 3.59 -6.01
N ASN A 136 -1.53 4.56 -5.16
CA ASN A 136 -2.63 5.50 -5.36
C ASN A 136 -2.15 6.82 -5.99
N ASP A 137 -3.09 7.54 -6.60
CA ASP A 137 -2.84 8.81 -7.28
C ASP A 137 -2.23 9.86 -6.35
N TYR A 138 -2.66 9.93 -5.08
CA TYR A 138 -2.10 10.83 -4.09
C TYR A 138 -0.60 10.59 -3.84
N MET A 139 -0.19 9.33 -3.67
CA MET A 139 1.23 8.97 -3.48
C MET A 139 2.05 9.16 -4.76
N LEU A 140 1.48 8.85 -5.93
CA LEU A 140 2.14 9.05 -7.22
C LEU A 140 2.49 10.53 -7.43
N ASP A 141 1.62 11.45 -6.98
CA ASP A 141 1.86 12.90 -7.01
C ASP A 141 2.80 13.41 -5.89
N GLY A 142 3.37 12.49 -5.11
CA GLY A 142 4.31 12.79 -4.02
C GLY A 142 3.65 13.07 -2.68
N GLY A 143 2.36 12.77 -2.53
CA GLY A 143 1.67 12.85 -1.25
C GLY A 143 2.37 12.01 -0.18
N ASP A 144 2.25 12.41 1.08
CA ASP A 144 2.94 11.80 2.22
C ASP A 144 4.49 11.68 2.06
N GLY A 145 5.08 12.52 1.17
CA GLY A 145 6.52 12.55 0.93
C GLY A 145 7.04 11.48 -0.03
N TYR A 146 6.18 10.74 -0.73
CA TYR A 146 6.58 9.70 -1.70
C TYR A 146 7.13 10.28 -3.01
N THR A 147 8.06 11.21 -2.92
CA THR A 147 8.66 11.91 -4.07
C THR A 147 9.45 10.99 -5.00
N ALA A 148 10.00 9.88 -4.48
CA ALA A 148 10.71 8.89 -5.28
C ALA A 148 9.82 8.27 -6.38
N LEU A 149 8.51 8.22 -6.18
CA LEU A 149 7.56 7.66 -7.16
C LEU A 149 7.31 8.57 -8.37
N LYS A 150 7.54 9.88 -8.23
CA LYS A 150 7.35 10.86 -9.33
C LYS A 150 8.29 10.61 -10.53
N GLY A 151 9.43 9.97 -10.32
CA GLY A 151 10.40 9.67 -11.37
C GLY A 151 10.07 8.43 -12.19
N GLY A 152 8.99 7.73 -11.88
CA GLY A 152 8.58 6.51 -12.57
C GLY A 152 7.90 6.78 -13.92
N LYS A 153 7.88 5.76 -14.78
CA LYS A 153 7.10 5.78 -16.02
C LYS A 153 5.66 5.33 -15.72
N VAL A 154 4.72 6.26 -15.72
CA VAL A 154 3.30 5.97 -15.48
C VAL A 154 2.72 5.19 -16.64
N THR A 155 2.13 4.02 -16.35
CA THR A 155 1.52 3.13 -17.33
C THR A 155 -0.01 3.02 -17.16
N VAL A 156 -0.51 3.25 -15.93
CA VAL A 156 -1.93 3.49 -15.67
C VAL A 156 -2.02 4.78 -14.87
N ASP A 157 -2.52 5.83 -15.49
CA ASP A 157 -2.67 7.14 -14.86
C ASP A 157 -4.04 7.27 -14.13
N GLN A 158 -4.28 8.42 -13.55
CA GLN A 158 -5.51 8.75 -12.82
C GLN A 158 -6.77 8.61 -13.67
N ARG A 159 -6.69 8.80 -14.99
CA ARG A 159 -7.83 8.69 -15.92
C ARG A 159 -8.13 7.24 -16.27
N GLY A 160 -7.10 6.41 -16.36
CA GLY A 160 -7.22 4.97 -16.63
C GLY A 160 -7.47 4.13 -15.37
N GLY A 161 -7.17 4.66 -14.19
CA GLY A 161 -7.35 3.99 -12.91
C GLY A 161 -8.81 3.91 -12.47
N LYS A 162 -9.10 2.90 -11.66
CA LYS A 162 -10.42 2.76 -11.00
C LYS A 162 -10.29 3.15 -9.53
N LEU A 163 -11.42 3.46 -8.89
CA LEU A 163 -11.45 3.68 -7.44
C LEU A 163 -10.91 2.46 -6.71
N ILE A 164 -9.99 2.68 -5.78
CA ILE A 164 -9.42 1.60 -4.94
C ILE A 164 -10.53 0.81 -4.25
N ALA A 165 -11.56 1.50 -3.74
CA ALA A 165 -12.72 0.85 -3.14
C ALA A 165 -13.41 -0.15 -4.09
N ASN A 166 -13.49 0.15 -5.37
CA ASN A 166 -14.04 -0.77 -6.37
C ASN A 166 -13.11 -1.98 -6.59
N ASP A 167 -11.80 -1.76 -6.64
CA ASP A 167 -10.82 -2.84 -6.80
C ASP A 167 -10.89 -3.82 -5.62
N VAL A 168 -11.02 -3.29 -4.38
CA VAL A 168 -11.23 -4.11 -3.18
C VAL A 168 -12.52 -4.92 -3.27
N MET A 169 -13.63 -4.32 -3.71
CA MET A 169 -14.90 -5.03 -3.87
C MET A 169 -14.82 -6.13 -4.92
N VAL A 170 -14.08 -5.92 -6.01
CA VAL A 170 -13.84 -6.94 -7.05
C VAL A 170 -13.04 -8.09 -6.47
N LEU A 171 -11.96 -7.82 -5.73
CA LEU A 171 -11.16 -8.86 -5.11
C LEU A 171 -11.97 -9.65 -4.08
N LEU A 172 -12.72 -9.00 -3.20
CA LEU A 172 -13.57 -9.67 -2.20
C LEU A 172 -14.60 -10.60 -2.84
N LYS A 173 -15.24 -10.18 -3.94
CA LYS A 173 -16.17 -11.03 -4.70
C LYS A 173 -15.48 -12.27 -5.29
N LYS A 174 -14.24 -12.13 -5.72
CA LYS A 174 -13.43 -13.23 -6.26
C LYS A 174 -13.01 -14.23 -5.19
N LEU A 175 -12.63 -13.74 -4.00
CA LEU A 175 -12.20 -14.56 -2.88
C LEU A 175 -13.38 -15.24 -2.17
N GLY A 176 -14.52 -14.55 -2.08
CA GLY A 176 -15.71 -15.00 -1.32
C GLY A 176 -15.53 -14.83 0.20
N THR A 177 -14.41 -15.29 0.74
CA THR A 177 -14.04 -15.19 2.17
C THR A 177 -12.62 -14.65 2.28
N VAL A 178 -12.35 -13.88 3.32
CA VAL A 178 -11.02 -13.39 3.68
C VAL A 178 -10.66 -13.99 5.03
N ASP A 179 -9.57 -14.77 5.07
CA ASP A 179 -9.05 -15.44 6.26
C ASP A 179 -7.95 -14.61 6.95
#